data_b0bcc89e027d1f44853f7df616463e69
#
_entry.id   b0bcc89e027d1f44853f7df616463e69
#
_cell.length_a   1.000
_cell.length_b   1.000
_cell.length_c   1.000
_cell.angle_alpha   90.00
_cell.angle_beta   90.00
_cell.angle_gamma   90.00
#
_symmetry.space_group_name_H-M   'P 1'
#
loop_
_entity.id
_entity.type
_entity.pdbx_description
1 polymer ?
#
loop_
_entity_poly.entity_id
_entity_poly.type
_entity_poly.pdbx_seq_one_letter_code
_entity_poly.pdbx_strand_id
1 'polypeptide(L)'
;MIFVRDKGRLCNNILQYGHFYAWGREHGRATMSMRFAYKYRYFHICHTPHHNFPTYLFAKYAAKCGLLPVADFGTDGPNDPEGQETLMAGRRHIVAQGWYARWYDLFLKYKQEIIGLFAFDEQVKQGPRRLLATMGEADVRLGMHIRRGDYRTWHGGRYFFSDEQYIGLIRQFADLHRGERLQVFVCGNDPSLSEEVYRRALPNVQLQFPKGNPGEDLYLLSQCDYLMGPPSTFTLVASMYRDLPLYWIESADEPLDGGMFRHFDTLFQQIK
;
A
#
# COMPACT_ATOMS: atom_id res chain seq x y z
N MET A 1 -8.78 -24.89 -0.85
CA MET A 1 -8.60 -23.59 -0.17
C MET A 1 -7.12 -23.31 -0.01
N ILE A 2 -6.71 -22.08 -0.27
CA ILE A 2 -5.32 -21.61 -0.13
C ILE A 2 -5.25 -20.73 1.12
N PHE A 3 -4.41 -21.12 2.07
CA PHE A 3 -4.15 -20.37 3.30
C PHE A 3 -2.90 -19.51 3.09
N VAL A 4 -3.09 -18.22 2.88
CA VAL A 4 -2.00 -17.30 2.56
C VAL A 4 -1.29 -16.85 3.82
N ARG A 5 0.01 -17.11 3.91
CA ARG A 5 0.89 -16.65 4.97
C ARG A 5 1.70 -15.45 4.48
N ASP A 6 0.99 -14.35 4.32
CA ASP A 6 1.57 -13.07 3.92
C ASP A 6 2.53 -12.52 5.00
N LYS A 7 3.57 -11.79 4.56
CA LYS A 7 4.64 -11.24 5.42
C LYS A 7 4.89 -9.76 5.11
N GLY A 8 5.46 -9.07 6.07
CA GLY A 8 5.88 -7.68 5.93
C GLY A 8 4.94 -6.67 6.58
N ARG A 9 5.02 -5.41 6.13
CA ARG A 9 4.15 -4.32 6.57
C ARG A 9 2.78 -4.40 5.86
N LEU A 10 1.83 -3.59 6.30
CA LEU A 10 0.42 -3.62 5.86
C LEU A 10 0.26 -3.76 4.34
N CYS A 11 0.82 -2.84 3.57
CA CYS A 11 0.62 -2.81 2.12
C CYS A 11 1.40 -3.91 1.38
N ASN A 12 2.54 -4.36 1.92
CA ASN A 12 3.21 -5.56 1.41
C ASN A 12 2.30 -6.80 1.54
N ASN A 13 1.60 -6.93 2.67
CA ASN A 13 0.67 -8.03 2.89
C ASN A 13 -0.54 -7.94 1.92
N ILE A 14 -1.08 -6.73 1.70
CA ILE A 14 -2.20 -6.51 0.75
C ILE A 14 -1.80 -6.97 -0.65
N LEU A 15 -0.63 -6.56 -1.14
CA LEU A 15 -0.16 -6.96 -2.47
C LEU A 15 0.11 -8.47 -2.56
N GLN A 16 0.78 -9.06 -1.57
CA GLN A 16 1.00 -10.52 -1.55
C GLN A 16 -0.32 -11.28 -1.55
N TYR A 17 -1.23 -10.93 -0.64
CA TYR A 17 -2.53 -11.57 -0.58
C TYR A 17 -3.31 -11.38 -1.88
N GLY A 18 -3.26 -10.19 -2.47
CA GLY A 18 -3.91 -9.88 -3.74
C GLY A 18 -3.47 -10.80 -4.89
N HIS A 19 -2.17 -11.12 -4.99
CA HIS A 19 -1.67 -12.07 -5.99
C HIS A 19 -2.25 -13.49 -5.77
N PHE A 20 -2.22 -14.00 -4.53
CA PHE A 20 -2.80 -15.31 -4.22
C PHE A 20 -4.31 -15.33 -4.37
N TYR A 21 -4.98 -14.25 -4.03
CA TYR A 21 -6.42 -14.10 -4.25
C TYR A 21 -6.76 -14.17 -5.75
N ALA A 22 -6.07 -13.40 -6.57
CA ALA A 22 -6.27 -13.37 -8.01
C ALA A 22 -6.04 -14.74 -8.66
N TRP A 23 -4.95 -15.41 -8.27
CA TRP A 23 -4.69 -16.77 -8.71
C TRP A 23 -5.80 -17.75 -8.27
N GLY A 24 -6.23 -17.63 -7.03
CA GLY A 24 -7.33 -18.44 -6.50
C GLY A 24 -8.64 -18.22 -7.28
N ARG A 25 -8.98 -16.99 -7.57
CA ARG A 25 -10.16 -16.63 -8.38
C ARG A 25 -10.11 -17.25 -9.77
N GLU A 26 -8.97 -17.13 -10.45
CA GLU A 26 -8.79 -17.71 -11.78
C GLU A 26 -8.96 -19.23 -11.80
N HIS A 27 -8.54 -19.91 -10.74
CA HIS A 27 -8.57 -21.38 -10.62
C HIS A 27 -9.75 -21.91 -9.78
N GLY A 28 -10.77 -21.08 -9.50
CA GLY A 28 -11.95 -21.50 -8.73
C GLY A 28 -11.63 -21.91 -7.28
N ARG A 29 -10.59 -21.33 -6.67
CA ARG A 29 -10.09 -21.67 -5.35
C ARG A 29 -10.34 -20.58 -4.33
N ALA A 30 -10.98 -20.92 -3.22
CA ALA A 30 -11.11 -19.97 -2.11
C ALA A 30 -9.75 -19.71 -1.45
N THR A 31 -9.52 -18.46 -1.03
CA THR A 31 -8.32 -18.03 -0.33
C THR A 31 -8.66 -17.45 1.04
N MET A 32 -7.71 -17.50 1.96
CA MET A 32 -7.83 -16.91 3.29
C MET A 32 -6.46 -16.40 3.73
N SER A 33 -6.36 -15.13 4.14
CA SER A 33 -5.14 -14.63 4.79
C SER A 33 -5.04 -15.14 6.22
N MET A 34 -3.91 -15.72 6.58
CA MET A 34 -3.61 -16.12 7.96
C MET A 34 -3.25 -14.91 8.86
N ARG A 35 -3.25 -13.69 8.30
CA ARG A 35 -2.93 -12.45 9.01
C ARG A 35 -4.16 -11.55 9.23
N PHE A 36 -5.34 -11.96 8.77
CA PHE A 36 -6.53 -11.11 8.73
C PHE A 36 -6.84 -10.43 10.07
N ALA A 37 -6.80 -11.14 11.18
CA ALA A 37 -7.28 -10.66 12.48
C ALA A 37 -6.44 -9.50 13.06
N TYR A 38 -5.16 -9.36 12.68
CA TYR A 38 -4.29 -8.33 13.24
C TYR A 38 -3.65 -7.41 12.22
N LYS A 39 -3.52 -7.83 10.97
CA LYS A 39 -2.97 -6.98 9.90
C LYS A 39 -4.05 -6.22 9.16
N TYR A 40 -5.23 -6.82 8.98
CA TYR A 40 -6.29 -6.29 8.13
C TYR A 40 -7.50 -5.71 8.89
N ARG A 41 -7.34 -5.44 10.18
CA ARG A 41 -8.40 -4.89 11.06
C ARG A 41 -9.02 -3.56 10.60
N TYR A 42 -8.49 -2.99 9.56
CA TYR A 42 -8.98 -1.73 8.97
C TYR A 42 -9.93 -1.94 7.79
N PHE A 43 -10.13 -3.20 7.38
CA PHE A 43 -10.72 -3.52 6.09
C PHE A 43 -11.81 -4.58 6.16
N HIS A 44 -12.72 -4.50 5.19
CA HIS A 44 -13.86 -5.42 5.02
C HIS A 44 -13.46 -6.90 4.98
N ILE A 45 -12.27 -7.24 4.53
CA ILE A 45 -11.80 -8.63 4.46
C ILE A 45 -11.96 -9.40 5.78
N CYS A 46 -11.87 -8.72 6.93
CA CYS A 46 -12.07 -9.33 8.26
C CYS A 46 -13.50 -9.82 8.49
N HIS A 47 -14.46 -9.39 7.68
CA HIS A 47 -15.88 -9.72 7.80
C HIS A 47 -16.33 -10.73 6.73
N THR A 48 -15.42 -11.24 5.92
CA THR A 48 -15.76 -12.22 4.87
C THR A 48 -15.83 -13.64 5.44
N PRO A 49 -16.63 -14.55 4.84
CA PRO A 49 -16.95 -15.87 5.44
C PRO A 49 -15.74 -16.76 5.74
N HIS A 50 -14.69 -16.66 4.94
CA HIS A 50 -13.49 -17.49 5.12
C HIS A 50 -12.51 -16.95 6.16
N HIS A 51 -12.58 -15.64 6.50
CA HIS A 51 -11.72 -15.00 7.46
C HIS A 51 -12.34 -15.06 8.87
N ASN A 52 -12.28 -16.24 9.48
CA ASN A 52 -12.79 -16.51 10.82
C ASN A 52 -11.78 -17.31 11.66
N PHE A 53 -11.90 -17.23 12.97
CA PHE A 53 -10.98 -17.90 13.90
C PHE A 53 -10.95 -19.42 13.79
N PRO A 54 -12.06 -20.15 13.64
CA PRO A 54 -12.00 -21.60 13.43
C PRO A 54 -11.17 -22.01 12.21
N THR A 55 -11.40 -21.37 11.08
CA THR A 55 -10.61 -21.62 9.85
C THR A 55 -9.13 -21.26 10.04
N TYR A 56 -8.84 -20.16 10.72
CA TYR A 56 -7.47 -19.76 11.05
C TYR A 56 -6.77 -20.79 11.95
N LEU A 57 -7.42 -21.23 13.03
CA LEU A 57 -6.85 -22.21 13.95
C LEU A 57 -6.59 -23.54 13.25
N PHE A 58 -7.54 -24.00 12.44
CA PHE A 58 -7.33 -25.18 11.61
C PHE A 58 -6.07 -25.04 10.74
N ALA A 59 -5.98 -23.97 9.95
CA ALA A 59 -4.84 -23.74 9.06
C ALA A 59 -3.52 -23.65 9.84
N LYS A 60 -3.51 -22.93 10.96
CA LYS A 60 -2.33 -22.75 11.83
C LYS A 60 -1.80 -24.08 12.37
N TYR A 61 -2.68 -24.89 12.97
CA TYR A 61 -2.26 -26.14 13.59
C TYR A 61 -1.98 -27.23 12.56
N ALA A 62 -2.79 -27.35 11.50
CA ALA A 62 -2.55 -28.28 10.43
C ALA A 62 -1.20 -28.00 9.72
N ALA A 63 -0.86 -26.73 9.50
CA ALA A 63 0.45 -26.34 8.97
C ALA A 63 1.59 -26.67 9.96
N LYS A 64 1.39 -26.41 11.25
CA LYS A 64 2.41 -26.71 12.28
C LYS A 64 2.67 -28.22 12.43
N CYS A 65 1.65 -29.05 12.27
CA CYS A 65 1.75 -30.50 12.33
C CYS A 65 2.21 -31.14 11.00
N GLY A 66 2.52 -30.34 9.96
CA GLY A 66 2.94 -30.86 8.66
C GLY A 66 1.80 -31.50 7.83
N LEU A 67 0.54 -31.33 8.26
CA LEU A 67 -0.63 -31.89 7.56
C LEU A 67 -1.01 -31.09 6.30
N LEU A 68 -0.58 -29.84 6.20
CA LEU A 68 -0.75 -29.00 5.01
C LEU A 68 0.59 -28.80 4.31
N PRO A 69 0.70 -29.14 3.03
CA PRO A 69 1.86 -28.79 2.24
C PRO A 69 2.01 -27.26 2.15
N VAL A 70 3.23 -26.80 1.88
CA VAL A 70 3.56 -25.39 1.78
C VAL A 70 4.14 -25.11 0.40
N ALA A 71 3.49 -24.23 -0.36
CA ALA A 71 4.05 -23.62 -1.55
C ALA A 71 4.78 -22.33 -1.14
N ASP A 72 6.09 -22.29 -1.33
CA ASP A 72 6.94 -21.16 -0.95
C ASP A 72 7.57 -20.51 -2.19
N PHE A 73 7.13 -19.30 -2.50
CA PHE A 73 7.62 -18.52 -3.65
C PHE A 73 8.86 -17.67 -3.31
N GLY A 74 9.44 -17.88 -2.15
CA GLY A 74 10.64 -17.18 -1.69
C GLY A 74 10.39 -15.82 -1.04
N THR A 75 11.35 -15.40 -0.21
CA THR A 75 11.33 -14.10 0.49
C THR A 75 12.48 -13.21 0.05
N ASP A 76 13.68 -13.77 -0.09
CA ASP A 76 14.91 -13.05 -0.45
C ASP A 76 15.29 -13.26 -1.93
N GLY A 77 14.56 -14.08 -2.64
CA GLY A 77 14.69 -14.41 -4.05
C GLY A 77 13.61 -15.40 -4.46
N PRO A 78 13.31 -15.54 -5.77
CA PRO A 78 12.32 -16.48 -6.26
C PRO A 78 12.76 -17.91 -5.96
N ASN A 79 11.80 -18.73 -5.55
CA ASN A 79 12.02 -20.15 -5.23
C ASN A 79 11.13 -21.01 -6.14
N ASP A 80 11.69 -21.47 -7.27
CA ASP A 80 11.03 -22.31 -8.28
C ASP A 80 9.53 -21.98 -8.48
N PRO A 81 9.17 -20.82 -9.02
CA PRO A 81 7.79 -20.37 -9.08
C PRO A 81 6.85 -21.34 -9.79
N GLU A 82 7.30 -21.99 -10.87
CA GLU A 82 6.49 -22.93 -11.66
C GLU A 82 6.19 -24.21 -10.89
N GLY A 83 7.19 -24.77 -10.20
CA GLY A 83 7.01 -25.95 -9.34
C GLY A 83 6.11 -25.65 -8.14
N GLN A 84 6.23 -24.45 -7.53
CA GLN A 84 5.36 -24.03 -6.43
C GLN A 84 3.91 -23.80 -6.90
N GLU A 85 3.72 -23.27 -8.10
CA GLU A 85 2.39 -23.10 -8.70
C GLU A 85 1.75 -24.45 -9.01
N THR A 86 2.50 -25.39 -9.58
CA THR A 86 2.07 -26.77 -9.83
C THR A 86 1.68 -27.46 -8.52
N LEU A 87 2.50 -27.32 -7.47
CA LEU A 87 2.18 -27.84 -6.14
C LEU A 87 0.89 -27.24 -5.60
N MET A 88 0.72 -25.92 -5.75
CA MET A 88 -0.46 -25.20 -5.30
C MET A 88 -1.72 -25.66 -6.06
N ALA A 89 -1.63 -25.85 -7.37
CA ALA A 89 -2.74 -26.35 -8.20
C ALA A 89 -3.16 -27.78 -7.82
N GLY A 90 -2.20 -28.65 -7.57
CA GLY A 90 -2.42 -30.09 -7.28
C GLY A 90 -2.96 -30.40 -5.89
N ARG A 91 -3.14 -29.43 -4.99
CA ARG A 91 -3.55 -29.67 -3.60
C ARG A 91 -4.87 -29.02 -3.25
N ARG A 92 -5.80 -29.77 -2.67
CA ARG A 92 -7.12 -29.24 -2.23
C ARG A 92 -6.98 -28.17 -1.14
N HIS A 93 -6.10 -28.39 -0.17
CA HIS A 93 -5.76 -27.50 0.93
C HIS A 93 -4.25 -27.33 0.98
N ILE A 94 -3.77 -26.09 1.02
CA ILE A 94 -2.35 -25.77 0.98
C ILE A 94 -2.08 -24.42 1.67
N VAL A 95 -0.94 -24.30 2.31
CA VAL A 95 -0.39 -23.00 2.72
C VAL A 95 0.41 -22.43 1.56
N ALA A 96 0.21 -21.16 1.23
CA ALA A 96 1.00 -20.45 0.24
C ALA A 96 1.66 -19.22 0.86
N GLN A 97 2.92 -18.98 0.55
CA GLN A 97 3.70 -17.87 1.07
C GLN A 97 4.79 -17.42 0.10
N GLY A 98 5.40 -16.30 0.39
CA GLY A 98 6.55 -15.77 -0.34
C GLY A 98 6.26 -14.47 -1.07
N TRP A 99 7.28 -13.60 -1.08
CA TRP A 99 7.19 -12.28 -1.70
C TRP A 99 7.15 -12.38 -3.23
N TYR A 100 7.80 -13.39 -3.82
CA TYR A 100 7.95 -13.54 -5.26
C TYR A 100 6.79 -14.29 -5.95
N ALA A 101 5.67 -14.54 -5.28
CA ALA A 101 4.42 -14.90 -5.93
C ALA A 101 3.92 -13.71 -6.76
N ARG A 102 4.01 -13.78 -8.10
CA ARG A 102 3.71 -12.66 -9.00
C ARG A 102 2.86 -13.11 -10.19
N TRP A 103 1.61 -12.68 -10.20
CA TRP A 103 0.66 -12.85 -11.30
C TRP A 103 0.06 -11.47 -11.58
N TYR A 104 0.86 -10.58 -12.19
CA TYR A 104 0.47 -9.18 -12.42
C TYR A 104 -0.82 -9.08 -13.23
N ASP A 105 -0.94 -9.82 -14.34
CA ASP A 105 -2.13 -9.79 -15.20
C ASP A 105 -3.37 -10.27 -14.45
N LEU A 106 -3.26 -11.33 -13.66
CA LEU A 106 -4.36 -11.81 -12.83
C LEU A 106 -4.74 -10.80 -11.74
N PHE A 107 -3.74 -10.19 -11.09
CA PHE A 107 -4.00 -9.15 -10.10
C PHE A 107 -4.78 -8.00 -10.71
N LEU A 108 -4.35 -7.50 -11.88
CA LEU A 108 -5.02 -6.42 -12.60
C LEU A 108 -6.44 -6.84 -13.06
N LYS A 109 -6.60 -8.06 -13.55
CA LYS A 109 -7.91 -8.63 -13.91
C LYS A 109 -8.89 -8.60 -12.73
N TYR A 110 -8.44 -8.95 -11.54
CA TYR A 110 -9.26 -9.00 -10.32
C TYR A 110 -9.07 -7.78 -9.39
N LYS A 111 -8.46 -6.69 -9.87
CA LYS A 111 -8.14 -5.49 -9.09
C LYS A 111 -9.35 -4.94 -8.33
N GLN A 112 -10.52 -4.87 -8.98
CA GLN A 112 -11.72 -4.33 -8.34
C GLN A 112 -12.25 -5.23 -7.20
N GLU A 113 -12.16 -6.55 -7.34
CA GLU A 113 -12.52 -7.47 -6.26
C GLU A 113 -11.52 -7.33 -5.09
N ILE A 114 -10.22 -7.17 -5.37
CA ILE A 114 -9.19 -6.95 -4.35
C ILE A 114 -9.45 -5.62 -3.62
N ILE A 115 -9.77 -4.53 -4.33
CA ILE A 115 -10.17 -3.25 -3.73
C ILE A 115 -11.40 -3.43 -2.84
N GLY A 116 -12.39 -4.22 -3.29
CA GLY A 116 -13.59 -4.54 -2.49
C GLY A 116 -13.27 -5.29 -1.19
N LEU A 117 -12.35 -6.27 -1.23
CA LEU A 117 -11.89 -6.97 -0.02
C LEU A 117 -11.19 -6.04 0.96
N PHE A 118 -10.38 -5.12 0.44
CA PHE A 118 -9.66 -4.12 1.23
C PHE A 118 -10.40 -2.77 1.30
N ALA A 119 -11.72 -2.75 1.07
CA ALA A 119 -12.53 -1.58 1.38
C ALA A 119 -12.40 -1.22 2.86
N PHE A 120 -12.18 0.05 3.15
CA PHE A 120 -11.97 0.53 4.51
C PHE A 120 -13.25 0.44 5.34
N ASP A 121 -13.13 0.01 6.58
CA ASP A 121 -14.22 0.04 7.56
C ASP A 121 -14.60 1.49 7.88
N GLU A 122 -15.88 1.74 8.20
CA GLU A 122 -16.38 3.09 8.48
C GLU A 122 -15.66 3.79 9.63
N GLN A 123 -15.22 3.05 10.64
CA GLN A 123 -14.45 3.60 11.76
C GLN A 123 -13.14 4.23 11.31
N VAL A 124 -12.46 3.64 10.31
CA VAL A 124 -11.19 4.14 9.76
C VAL A 124 -11.39 5.43 8.97
N LYS A 125 -12.54 5.59 8.34
CA LYS A 125 -12.85 6.76 7.50
C LYS A 125 -13.21 8.02 8.30
N GLN A 126 -13.67 7.87 9.55
CA GLN A 126 -14.27 8.97 10.34
C GLN A 126 -13.29 10.11 10.62
N GLY A 127 -12.08 9.78 11.08
CA GLY A 127 -11.05 10.79 11.36
C GLY A 127 -10.65 11.59 10.12
N PRO A 128 -10.19 10.90 9.04
CA PRO A 128 -9.84 11.56 7.79
C PRO A 128 -10.98 12.36 7.15
N ARG A 129 -12.22 11.85 7.17
CA ARG A 129 -13.38 12.60 6.65
C ARG A 129 -13.63 13.90 7.42
N ARG A 130 -13.50 13.87 8.75
CA ARG A 130 -13.60 15.09 9.57
C ARG A 130 -12.48 16.07 9.24
N LEU A 131 -11.25 15.59 9.09
CA LEU A 131 -10.13 16.42 8.70
C LEU A 131 -10.39 17.11 7.35
N LEU A 132 -10.77 16.35 6.33
CA LEU A 132 -11.10 16.87 5.00
C LEU A 132 -12.22 17.92 5.06
N ALA A 133 -13.26 17.67 5.85
CA ALA A 133 -14.38 18.61 6.03
C ALA A 133 -13.94 19.92 6.72
N THR A 134 -13.03 19.85 7.70
CA THR A 134 -12.54 21.05 8.39
C THR A 134 -11.61 21.90 7.54
N MET A 135 -10.94 21.33 6.55
CA MET A 135 -10.08 22.08 5.64
C MET A 135 -10.83 22.83 4.55
N GLY A 136 -12.10 22.53 4.34
CA GLY A 136 -12.92 23.14 3.31
C GLY A 136 -12.60 22.64 1.89
N GLU A 137 -13.01 23.44 0.89
CA GLU A 137 -12.81 23.09 -0.51
C GLU A 137 -11.36 23.29 -0.97
N ALA A 138 -10.90 22.39 -1.81
CA ALA A 138 -9.66 22.49 -2.53
C ALA A 138 -9.90 22.17 -4.00
N ASP A 139 -9.09 22.77 -4.88
CA ASP A 139 -9.09 22.44 -6.28
C ASP A 139 -8.18 21.22 -6.53
N VAL A 140 -7.08 21.12 -5.74
CA VAL A 140 -6.13 20.01 -5.79
C VAL A 140 -5.69 19.58 -4.39
N ARG A 141 -5.65 18.28 -4.15
CA ARG A 141 -5.12 17.64 -2.94
C ARG A 141 -3.91 16.78 -3.26
N LEU A 142 -2.77 17.09 -2.65
CA LEU A 142 -1.56 16.28 -2.72
C LEU A 142 -1.38 15.47 -1.44
N GLY A 143 -1.24 14.16 -1.57
CA GLY A 143 -0.76 13.27 -0.51
C GLY A 143 0.76 13.10 -0.59
N MET A 144 1.50 13.69 0.34
CA MET A 144 2.95 13.53 0.46
C MET A 144 3.26 12.47 1.52
N HIS A 145 3.87 11.37 1.13
CA HIS A 145 4.30 10.32 2.06
C HIS A 145 5.79 10.44 2.35
N ILE A 146 6.13 10.77 3.58
CA ILE A 146 7.51 10.84 4.07
C ILE A 146 7.88 9.52 4.73
N ARG A 147 8.92 8.87 4.22
CA ARG A 147 9.42 7.62 4.77
C ARG A 147 10.93 7.69 4.96
N ARG A 148 11.36 7.70 6.21
CA ARG A 148 12.76 7.79 6.59
C ARG A 148 13.25 6.56 7.33
N GLY A 149 12.71 6.17 8.42
CA GLY A 149 13.07 5.07 9.29
C GLY A 149 14.03 4.03 8.67
N ASP A 150 13.48 2.95 8.11
CA ASP A 150 14.25 1.90 7.41
C ASP A 150 14.89 2.36 6.09
N TYR A 151 14.43 3.47 5.50
CA TYR A 151 15.00 4.02 4.25
C TYR A 151 16.38 4.64 4.43
N ARG A 152 16.80 4.91 5.66
CA ARG A 152 18.17 5.35 5.96
C ARG A 152 19.24 4.38 5.45
N THR A 153 18.94 3.09 5.44
CA THR A 153 19.86 2.01 5.02
C THR A 153 19.36 1.23 3.80
N TRP A 154 18.07 1.28 3.53
CA TRP A 154 17.47 0.57 2.40
C TRP A 154 18.02 1.10 1.07
N HIS A 155 18.49 0.21 0.19
CA HIS A 155 19.21 0.55 -1.04
C HIS A 155 20.37 1.56 -0.83
N GLY A 156 21.12 1.42 0.27
CA GLY A 156 22.22 2.31 0.60
C GLY A 156 21.78 3.74 0.96
N GLY A 157 20.52 3.95 1.33
CA GLY A 157 19.98 5.27 1.66
C GLY A 157 19.55 6.11 0.45
N ARG A 158 19.56 5.55 -0.77
CA ARG A 158 19.21 6.27 -2.01
C ARG A 158 17.87 7.01 -1.94
N TYR A 159 16.90 6.48 -1.22
CA TYR A 159 15.55 7.03 -1.12
C TYR A 159 15.29 7.73 0.22
N PHE A 160 16.35 8.09 0.93
CA PHE A 160 16.28 8.88 2.17
C PHE A 160 16.40 10.35 1.83
N PHE A 161 15.28 11.07 1.80
CA PHE A 161 15.24 12.49 1.46
C PHE A 161 15.15 13.36 2.72
N SER A 162 15.79 14.56 2.66
CA SER A 162 15.75 15.58 3.71
C SER A 162 14.42 16.34 3.71
N ASP A 163 14.18 17.16 4.75
CA ASP A 163 13.02 18.06 4.79
C ASP A 163 13.08 19.10 3.66
N GLU A 164 14.27 19.63 3.37
CA GLU A 164 14.49 20.61 2.30
C GLU A 164 14.11 20.02 0.93
N GLN A 165 14.43 18.76 0.67
CA GLN A 165 14.09 18.07 -0.56
C GLN A 165 12.58 17.87 -0.70
N TYR A 166 11.90 17.40 0.37
CA TYR A 166 10.43 17.28 0.36
C TYR A 166 9.75 18.64 0.22
N ILE A 167 10.22 19.67 0.91
CA ILE A 167 9.71 21.04 0.79
C ILE A 167 9.91 21.57 -0.62
N GLY A 168 11.09 21.32 -1.22
CA GLY A 168 11.37 21.69 -2.60
C GLY A 168 10.39 21.07 -3.60
N LEU A 169 10.10 19.78 -3.45
CA LEU A 169 9.13 19.07 -4.29
C LEU A 169 7.69 19.58 -4.10
N ILE A 170 7.27 19.86 -2.85
CA ILE A 170 5.95 20.46 -2.60
C ILE A 170 5.85 21.86 -3.24
N ARG A 171 6.92 22.66 -3.19
CA ARG A 171 6.96 23.97 -3.82
C ARG A 171 6.84 23.87 -5.34
N GLN A 172 7.58 22.98 -5.96
CA GLN A 172 7.50 22.72 -7.40
C GLN A 172 6.09 22.23 -7.81
N PHE A 173 5.48 21.36 -6.99
CA PHE A 173 4.10 20.93 -7.24
C PHE A 173 3.11 22.10 -7.14
N ALA A 174 3.29 22.97 -6.15
CA ALA A 174 2.47 24.20 -6.03
C ALA A 174 2.66 25.16 -7.23
N ASP A 175 3.86 25.22 -7.80
CA ASP A 175 4.11 26.01 -9.01
C ASP A 175 3.43 25.42 -10.26
N LEU A 176 3.35 24.08 -10.37
CA LEU A 176 2.58 23.40 -11.44
C LEU A 176 1.07 23.68 -11.34
N HIS A 177 0.56 23.90 -10.11
CA HIS A 177 -0.84 24.16 -9.81
C HIS A 177 -1.10 25.63 -9.39
N ARG A 178 -0.36 26.55 -10.02
CA ARG A 178 -0.45 27.98 -9.71
C ARG A 178 -1.84 28.54 -10.00
N GLY A 179 -2.46 29.13 -9.01
CA GLY A 179 -3.82 29.69 -9.09
C GLY A 179 -4.91 28.75 -8.59
N GLU A 180 -4.56 27.51 -8.27
CA GLU A 180 -5.46 26.54 -7.64
C GLU A 180 -5.30 26.53 -6.10
N ARG A 181 -6.41 26.24 -5.41
CA ARG A 181 -6.38 26.05 -3.94
C ARG A 181 -5.78 24.68 -3.62
N LEU A 182 -4.48 24.68 -3.31
CA LEU A 182 -3.74 23.46 -3.02
C LEU A 182 -3.78 23.11 -1.53
N GLN A 183 -4.22 21.89 -1.22
CA GLN A 183 -4.08 21.26 0.09
C GLN A 183 -3.05 20.14 0.04
N VAL A 184 -2.14 20.09 1.01
CA VAL A 184 -1.12 19.02 1.09
C VAL A 184 -1.23 18.28 2.41
N PHE A 185 -1.39 16.97 2.35
CA PHE A 185 -1.41 16.05 3.49
C PHE A 185 -0.06 15.35 3.60
N VAL A 186 0.71 15.70 4.64
CA VAL A 186 2.02 15.10 4.88
C VAL A 186 1.89 13.94 5.84
N CYS A 187 1.88 12.72 5.32
CA CYS A 187 1.82 11.48 6.10
C CYS A 187 3.22 10.87 6.24
N GLY A 188 3.56 10.39 7.42
CA GLY A 188 4.86 9.76 7.66
C GLY A 188 4.97 9.16 9.05
N ASN A 189 5.98 8.33 9.24
CA ASN A 189 6.26 7.66 10.50
C ASN A 189 7.57 8.14 11.15
N ASP A 190 8.09 9.29 10.74
CA ASP A 190 9.31 9.86 11.29
C ASP A 190 8.97 10.81 12.45
N PRO A 191 9.35 10.46 13.69
CA PRO A 191 9.10 11.34 14.84
C PRO A 191 9.93 12.62 14.83
N SER A 192 10.95 12.72 13.97
CA SER A 192 11.77 13.92 13.81
C SER A 192 11.19 14.95 12.84
N LEU A 193 10.06 14.62 12.18
CA LEU A 193 9.37 15.52 11.26
C LEU A 193 8.86 16.76 12.01
N SER A 194 9.35 17.94 11.63
CA SER A 194 8.93 19.21 12.23
C SER A 194 7.92 19.93 11.34
N GLU A 195 6.65 19.93 11.77
CA GLU A 195 5.57 20.66 11.07
C GLU A 195 5.91 22.15 10.89
N GLU A 196 6.58 22.76 11.88
CA GLU A 196 6.94 24.18 11.86
C GLU A 196 7.89 24.52 10.73
N VAL A 197 8.87 23.64 10.44
CA VAL A 197 9.82 23.82 9.33
C VAL A 197 9.09 23.88 7.99
N TYR A 198 8.14 22.98 7.77
CA TYR A 198 7.34 22.96 6.54
C TYR A 198 6.42 24.18 6.44
N ARG A 199 5.71 24.55 7.53
CA ARG A 199 4.80 25.71 7.53
C ARG A 199 5.54 27.02 7.27
N ARG A 200 6.74 27.18 7.83
CA ARG A 200 7.59 28.37 7.61
C ARG A 200 8.09 28.44 6.17
N ALA A 201 8.46 27.30 5.59
CA ALA A 201 9.02 27.23 4.24
C ALA A 201 7.95 27.33 3.13
N LEU A 202 6.69 27.01 3.44
CA LEU A 202 5.56 26.94 2.51
C LEU A 202 4.35 27.73 3.03
N PRO A 203 4.48 29.07 3.27
CA PRO A 203 3.45 29.86 3.92
C PRO A 203 2.14 29.99 3.12
N ASN A 204 2.21 29.80 1.79
CA ASN A 204 1.07 29.89 0.88
C ASN A 204 0.43 28.53 0.55
N VAL A 205 0.89 27.44 1.16
CA VAL A 205 0.35 26.10 0.97
C VAL A 205 -0.42 25.66 2.22
N GLN A 206 -1.62 25.17 2.03
CA GLN A 206 -2.43 24.64 3.13
C GLN A 206 -1.95 23.25 3.53
N LEU A 207 -1.08 23.17 4.55
CA LEU A 207 -0.45 21.93 5.02
C LEU A 207 -1.21 21.31 6.19
N GLN A 208 -1.34 19.97 6.15
CA GLN A 208 -1.83 19.15 7.25
C GLN A 208 -0.90 17.97 7.52
N PHE A 209 -0.70 17.69 8.80
CA PHE A 209 0.12 16.60 9.32
C PHE A 209 -0.77 15.66 10.15
N PRO A 210 -1.50 14.75 9.51
CA PRO A 210 -2.41 13.86 10.21
C PRO A 210 -1.63 12.94 11.17
N LYS A 211 -2.23 12.70 12.35
CA LYS A 211 -1.68 11.80 13.39
C LYS A 211 -2.57 10.55 13.51
N GLY A 212 -2.83 9.94 12.35
CA GLY A 212 -3.65 8.76 12.25
C GLY A 212 -2.90 7.44 12.48
N ASN A 213 -3.65 6.35 12.45
CA ASN A 213 -3.08 5.02 12.33
C ASN A 213 -2.83 4.68 10.83
N PRO A 214 -2.08 3.62 10.51
CA PRO A 214 -1.78 3.28 9.11
C PRO A 214 -3.00 3.08 8.20
N GLY A 215 -4.15 2.67 8.75
CA GLY A 215 -5.39 2.55 7.99
C GLY A 215 -5.99 3.91 7.64
N GLU A 216 -6.01 4.83 8.61
CA GLU A 216 -6.49 6.22 8.43
C GLU A 216 -5.60 6.98 7.44
N ASP A 217 -4.27 6.85 7.56
CA ASP A 217 -3.33 7.49 6.63
C ASP A 217 -3.50 6.93 5.21
N LEU A 218 -3.64 5.61 5.07
CA LEU A 218 -3.86 4.98 3.77
C LEU A 218 -5.19 5.45 3.15
N TYR A 219 -6.26 5.53 3.96
CA TYR A 219 -7.53 6.06 3.49
C TYR A 219 -7.40 7.53 3.08
N LEU A 220 -6.79 8.38 3.90
CA LEU A 220 -6.61 9.80 3.59
C LEU A 220 -5.84 9.99 2.28
N LEU A 221 -4.72 9.30 2.11
CA LEU A 221 -3.94 9.34 0.86
C LEU A 221 -4.78 8.90 -0.33
N SER A 222 -5.63 7.88 -0.18
CA SER A 222 -6.52 7.44 -1.26
C SER A 222 -7.61 8.46 -1.63
N GLN A 223 -7.82 9.51 -0.84
CA GLN A 223 -8.77 10.61 -1.11
C GLN A 223 -8.12 11.84 -1.74
N CYS A 224 -6.79 11.86 -1.91
CA CYS A 224 -6.08 12.91 -2.61
C CYS A 224 -6.29 12.82 -4.13
N ASP A 225 -5.82 13.82 -4.87
CA ASP A 225 -5.87 13.83 -6.34
C ASP A 225 -4.52 13.41 -6.93
N TYR A 226 -3.43 13.68 -6.19
CA TYR A 226 -2.06 13.27 -6.52
C TYR A 226 -1.36 12.70 -5.29
N LEU A 227 -0.42 11.80 -5.54
CA LEU A 227 0.43 11.22 -4.51
C LEU A 227 1.91 11.44 -4.84
N MET A 228 2.72 11.71 -3.83
CA MET A 228 4.17 11.74 -3.90
C MET A 228 4.80 11.03 -2.71
N GLY A 229 5.94 10.41 -2.93
CA GLY A 229 6.76 9.82 -1.88
C GLY A 229 7.84 8.92 -2.45
N PRO A 230 8.80 8.45 -1.65
CA PRO A 230 9.78 7.49 -2.12
C PRO A 230 9.10 6.18 -2.53
N PRO A 231 9.75 5.34 -3.38
CA PRO A 231 9.20 4.07 -3.81
C PRO A 231 8.71 3.23 -2.62
N SER A 232 7.41 3.04 -2.51
CA SER A 232 6.77 2.38 -1.36
C SER A 232 5.48 1.70 -1.77
N THR A 233 5.29 0.48 -1.28
CA THR A 233 4.00 -0.22 -1.41
C THR A 233 2.85 0.53 -0.73
N PHE A 234 3.13 1.42 0.23
CA PHE A 234 2.10 2.19 0.92
C PHE A 234 1.42 3.20 -0.02
N THR A 235 2.23 4.01 -0.72
CA THR A 235 1.71 4.96 -1.72
C THR A 235 1.13 4.24 -2.93
N LEU A 236 1.73 3.12 -3.34
CA LEU A 236 1.21 2.30 -4.43
C LEU A 236 -0.20 1.76 -4.12
N VAL A 237 -0.40 1.19 -2.94
CA VAL A 237 -1.74 0.70 -2.54
C VAL A 237 -2.72 1.86 -2.36
N ALA A 238 -2.29 3.03 -1.85
CA ALA A 238 -3.14 4.22 -1.82
C ALA A 238 -3.61 4.63 -3.21
N SER A 239 -2.72 4.61 -4.21
CA SER A 239 -3.07 4.96 -5.59
C SER A 239 -4.05 3.96 -6.23
N MET A 240 -3.98 2.68 -5.84
CA MET A 240 -4.81 1.59 -6.39
C MET A 240 -6.32 1.86 -6.26
N TYR A 241 -6.75 2.48 -5.15
CA TYR A 241 -8.19 2.64 -4.85
C TYR A 241 -8.96 3.49 -5.86
N ARG A 242 -8.33 4.54 -6.39
CA ARG A 242 -8.94 5.48 -7.33
C ARG A 242 -8.09 5.69 -8.58
N ASP A 243 -7.08 4.84 -8.77
CA ASP A 243 -6.09 4.95 -9.85
C ASP A 243 -5.41 6.32 -9.88
N LEU A 244 -5.00 6.80 -8.69
CA LEU A 244 -4.43 8.13 -8.52
C LEU A 244 -3.04 8.23 -9.18
N PRO A 245 -2.74 9.36 -9.84
CA PRO A 245 -1.39 9.66 -10.29
C PRO A 245 -0.42 9.72 -9.10
N LEU A 246 0.62 8.90 -9.16
CA LEU A 246 1.65 8.76 -8.13
C LEU A 246 3.03 9.04 -8.73
N TYR A 247 3.76 9.96 -8.14
CA TYR A 247 5.19 10.14 -8.39
C TYR A 247 6.02 9.45 -7.30
N TRP A 248 6.71 8.38 -7.67
CA TRP A 248 7.77 7.83 -6.85
C TRP A 248 9.03 8.68 -7.00
N ILE A 249 9.40 9.35 -5.94
CA ILE A 249 10.58 10.23 -5.91
C ILE A 249 11.83 9.35 -6.03
N GLU A 250 12.40 9.31 -7.21
CA GLU A 250 13.67 8.61 -7.47
C GLU A 250 14.85 9.56 -7.30
N SER A 251 14.67 10.83 -7.64
CA SER A 251 15.60 11.93 -7.44
C SER A 251 14.82 13.16 -6.98
N ALA A 252 15.32 13.88 -5.98
CA ALA A 252 14.74 15.15 -5.53
C ALA A 252 15.45 16.37 -6.16
N ASP A 253 16.50 16.13 -6.94
CA ASP A 253 17.31 17.18 -7.57
C ASP A 253 16.83 17.51 -9.00
N GLU A 254 15.98 16.67 -9.57
CA GLU A 254 15.37 16.88 -10.88
C GLU A 254 14.15 17.78 -10.77
N PRO A 255 13.94 18.71 -11.73
CA PRO A 255 12.73 19.51 -11.79
C PRO A 255 11.48 18.63 -11.93
N LEU A 256 10.47 18.90 -11.10
CA LEU A 256 9.20 18.16 -11.15
C LEU A 256 8.43 18.51 -12.43
N ASP A 257 8.03 17.48 -13.14
CA ASP A 257 7.20 17.53 -14.35
C ASP A 257 5.93 16.71 -14.14
N GLY A 258 4.79 17.19 -14.64
CA GLY A 258 3.52 16.47 -14.60
C GLY A 258 3.57 15.07 -15.24
N GLY A 259 4.44 14.88 -16.24
CA GLY A 259 4.71 13.59 -16.87
C GLY A 259 5.44 12.57 -15.99
N MET A 260 5.92 12.94 -14.80
CA MET A 260 6.54 12.01 -13.85
C MET A 260 5.53 11.19 -13.06
N PHE A 261 4.29 11.65 -12.99
CA PHE A 261 3.22 10.92 -12.33
C PHE A 261 2.78 9.72 -13.16
N ARG A 262 2.69 8.57 -12.52
CA ARG A 262 2.28 7.30 -13.14
C ARG A 262 1.09 6.70 -12.39
N HIS A 263 0.29 5.94 -13.11
CA HIS A 263 -0.84 5.22 -12.54
C HIS A 263 -0.43 3.87 -11.93
N PHE A 264 -1.31 3.31 -11.08
CA PHE A 264 -1.06 2.08 -10.35
C PHE A 264 -0.54 0.96 -11.25
N ASP A 265 -1.20 0.69 -12.37
CA ASP A 265 -0.92 -0.47 -13.23
C ASP A 265 0.53 -0.44 -13.78
N THR A 266 1.05 0.75 -14.07
CA THR A 266 2.43 0.95 -14.55
C THR A 266 3.45 0.73 -13.42
N LEU A 267 3.20 1.31 -12.22
CA LEU A 267 4.14 1.22 -11.09
C LEU A 267 4.10 -0.17 -10.43
N PHE A 268 2.95 -0.82 -10.44
CA PHE A 268 2.76 -2.13 -9.83
C PHE A 268 3.69 -3.18 -10.42
N GLN A 269 3.94 -3.16 -11.72
CA GLN A 269 4.85 -4.09 -12.39
C GLN A 269 6.33 -3.87 -12.05
N GLN A 270 6.68 -2.72 -11.46
CA GLN A 270 8.04 -2.41 -11.00
C GLN A 270 8.37 -3.00 -9.63
N ILE A 271 7.37 -3.48 -8.88
CA ILE A 271 7.56 -4.16 -7.60
C ILE A 271 8.14 -5.56 -7.86
N LYS A 272 9.41 -5.74 -7.54
CA LYS A 272 10.13 -7.01 -7.66
C LYS A 272 10.19 -7.75 -6.33
#